data_38e8db753e2057ed240174367ef47061
#
_entry.id   38e8db753e2057ed240174367ef47061
#
_cell.length_a   1.000
_cell.length_b   1.000
_cell.length_c   1.000
_cell.angle_alpha   90.00
_cell.angle_beta   90.00
_cell.angle_gamma   90.00
#
_symmetry.space_group_name_H-M   'P 1'
#
loop_
_entity.id
_entity.type
_entity.pdbx_description
1 polymer ?
#
loop_
_entity_poly.entity_id
_entity_poly.type
_entity_poly.pdbx_seq_one_letter_code
_entity_poly.pdbx_strand_id
1 'polypeptide(L)'
;MPRREIPFVPDIYYHFYNRGNNRQAIFFEPENYLFFLRRFRKYLVPFVDVLVYCLMPTHYHILVRVKQQTSEVLKTSDVSKQVSLAMQKFIISYTKAMNL
;
A
#
# COMPACT_ATOMS: atom_id res chain seq x y z
N MET A 1 -15.66 4.58 2.77
CA MET A 1 -14.88 3.34 2.72
C MET A 1 -15.03 2.59 4.01
N PRO A 2 -15.20 1.27 3.92
CA PRO A 2 -15.25 0.51 5.15
C PRO A 2 -13.93 0.62 5.89
N ARG A 3 -14.01 0.73 7.19
CA ARG A 3 -12.84 0.74 8.04
C ARG A 3 -12.23 -0.64 8.09
N ARG A 4 -10.90 -0.68 8.12
CA ARG A 4 -10.21 -1.92 8.40
C ARG A 4 -10.42 -2.27 9.88
N GLU A 5 -11.02 -3.42 10.14
CA GLU A 5 -11.27 -3.88 11.51
C GLU A 5 -10.10 -4.65 12.08
N ILE A 6 -9.30 -5.30 11.22
CA ILE A 6 -8.18 -6.12 11.64
C ILE A 6 -6.92 -5.26 11.63
N PRO A 7 -6.19 -5.14 12.75
CA PRO A 7 -4.97 -4.35 12.78
C PRO A 7 -3.85 -5.01 11.97
N PHE A 8 -2.89 -4.19 11.54
CA PHE A 8 -1.66 -4.70 10.94
C PHE A 8 -0.72 -5.16 12.05
N VAL A 9 -0.37 -6.43 12.03
CA VAL A 9 0.45 -7.06 13.08
C VAL A 9 1.83 -7.38 12.51
N PRO A 10 2.92 -7.08 13.23
CA PRO A 10 4.26 -7.44 12.76
C PRO A 10 4.39 -8.92 12.41
N ASP A 11 5.17 -9.21 11.39
CA ASP A 11 5.46 -10.55 10.86
C ASP A 11 4.28 -11.25 10.20
N ILE A 12 3.13 -10.60 10.10
CA ILE A 12 1.95 -11.16 9.43
C ILE A 12 1.90 -10.65 8.00
N TYR A 13 1.37 -11.50 7.12
CA TYR A 13 1.24 -11.22 5.70
C TYR A 13 -0.12 -10.60 5.42
N TYR A 14 -0.13 -9.61 4.50
CA TYR A 14 -1.35 -8.94 4.08
C TYR A 14 -1.35 -8.77 2.58
N HIS A 15 -2.53 -8.87 2.00
CA HIS A 15 -2.74 -8.67 0.57
C HIS A 15 -3.43 -7.33 0.36
N PHE A 16 -2.71 -6.40 -0.27
CA PHE A 16 -3.29 -5.12 -0.68
C PHE A 16 -3.84 -5.27 -2.10
N TYR A 17 -5.08 -4.87 -2.28
CA TYR A 17 -5.75 -4.97 -3.57
C TYR A 17 -6.61 -3.73 -3.78
N ASN A 18 -6.63 -3.23 -5.01
CA ASN A 18 -7.54 -2.15 -5.38
C ASN A 18 -7.83 -2.23 -6.87
N ARG A 19 -9.00 -1.73 -7.25
CA ARG A 19 -9.47 -1.71 -8.62
C ARG A 19 -10.03 -0.33 -8.94
N GLY A 20 -9.83 0.15 -10.18
CA GLY A 20 -10.43 1.38 -10.63
C GLY A 20 -11.94 1.30 -10.67
N ASN A 21 -12.62 2.43 -10.42
CA ASN A 21 -14.08 2.51 -10.49
C ASN A 21 -14.55 2.19 -11.90
N ASN A 22 -15.63 1.40 -12.01
CA ASN A 22 -16.22 1.03 -13.29
C ASN A 22 -15.20 0.40 -14.24
N ARG A 23 -14.24 -0.36 -13.70
CA ARG A 23 -13.16 -0.99 -14.46
C ARG A 23 -12.30 0.04 -15.21
N GLN A 24 -12.26 1.27 -14.71
CA GLN A 24 -11.42 2.32 -15.28
C GLN A 24 -9.94 1.96 -15.11
N ALA A 25 -9.13 2.33 -16.10
CA ALA A 25 -7.69 2.16 -15.99
C ALA A 25 -7.13 3.03 -14.87
N ILE A 26 -6.19 2.46 -14.13
CA ILE A 26 -5.43 3.19 -13.10
C ILE A 26 -3.97 3.33 -13.47
N PHE A 27 -3.53 2.62 -14.50
CA PHE A 27 -2.23 2.80 -15.15
C PHE A 27 -2.51 3.06 -16.63
N PHE A 28 -1.94 4.13 -17.18
CA PHE A 28 -2.22 4.54 -18.56
C PHE A 28 -1.03 4.31 -19.47
N GLU A 29 0.19 4.45 -18.94
CA GLU A 29 1.43 4.33 -19.70
C GLU A 29 2.45 3.52 -18.89
N PRO A 30 3.49 2.96 -19.55
CA PRO A 30 4.49 2.16 -18.84
C PRO A 30 5.14 2.89 -17.66
N GLU A 31 5.38 4.18 -17.77
CA GLU A 31 5.98 4.97 -16.69
C GLU A 31 5.10 5.00 -15.44
N ASN A 32 3.79 4.83 -15.60
CA ASN A 32 2.87 4.87 -14.46
C ASN A 32 3.11 3.70 -13.50
N TYR A 33 3.50 2.54 -14.02
CA TYR A 33 3.83 1.38 -13.17
C TYR A 33 5.05 1.68 -12.31
N LEU A 34 6.08 2.28 -12.89
CA LEU A 34 7.28 2.67 -12.15
C LEU A 34 6.98 3.74 -11.12
N PHE A 35 6.18 4.72 -11.50
CA PHE A 35 5.77 5.79 -10.58
C PHE A 35 5.00 5.21 -9.39
N PHE A 36 4.06 4.30 -9.65
CA PHE A 36 3.31 3.61 -8.59
C PHE A 36 4.25 2.89 -7.63
N LEU A 37 5.20 2.11 -8.15
CA LEU A 37 6.13 1.35 -7.33
C LEU A 37 7.03 2.28 -6.51
N ARG A 38 7.48 3.39 -7.08
CA ARG A 38 8.29 4.37 -6.35
C ARG A 38 7.51 5.00 -5.21
N ARG A 39 6.24 5.34 -5.44
CA ARG A 39 5.38 5.91 -4.41
C ARG A 39 5.08 4.89 -3.32
N PHE A 40 4.78 3.65 -3.71
CA PHE A 40 4.57 2.58 -2.74
C PHE A 40 5.82 2.39 -1.88
N ARG A 41 6.98 2.34 -2.52
CA ARG A 41 8.25 2.21 -1.80
C ARG A 41 8.45 3.36 -0.81
N LYS A 42 8.19 4.59 -1.24
CA LYS A 42 8.36 5.77 -0.40
C LYS A 42 7.54 5.69 0.88
N TYR A 43 6.27 5.31 0.76
CA TYR A 43 5.34 5.35 1.89
C TYR A 43 5.30 4.07 2.69
N LEU A 44 5.43 2.92 2.06
CA LEU A 44 5.17 1.63 2.69
C LEU A 44 6.42 0.83 3.06
N VAL A 45 7.48 0.91 2.28
CA VAL A 45 8.66 0.07 2.52
C VAL A 45 9.32 0.31 3.88
N PRO A 46 9.24 1.50 4.49
CA PRO A 46 9.70 1.64 5.89
C PRO A 46 8.99 0.72 6.87
N PHE A 47 7.78 0.26 6.55
CA PHE A 47 6.94 -0.53 7.46
C PHE A 47 6.68 -1.95 6.99
N VAL A 48 6.87 -2.24 5.71
CA VAL A 48 6.54 -3.56 5.14
C VAL A 48 7.64 -4.03 4.20
N ASP A 49 7.75 -5.37 4.09
CA ASP A 49 8.53 -6.02 3.04
C ASP A 49 7.56 -6.44 1.94
N VAL A 50 7.88 -6.10 0.70
CA VAL A 50 7.09 -6.53 -0.45
C VAL A 50 7.59 -7.89 -0.91
N LEU A 51 6.69 -8.87 -0.96
CA LEU A 51 7.03 -10.23 -1.37
C LEU A 51 6.75 -10.45 -2.85
N VAL A 52 5.56 -10.05 -3.30
CA VAL A 52 5.10 -10.25 -4.67
C VAL A 52 4.18 -9.10 -5.01
N TYR A 53 4.18 -8.68 -6.26
CA TYR A 53 3.18 -7.75 -6.76
C TYR A 53 2.76 -8.12 -8.16
N CYS A 54 1.55 -7.71 -8.52
CA CYS A 54 1.00 -7.84 -9.87
C CYS A 54 0.26 -6.55 -10.19
N LEU A 55 0.71 -5.84 -11.22
CA LEU A 55 0.13 -4.57 -11.61
C LEU A 55 -0.55 -4.74 -12.97
N MET A 56 -1.86 -4.60 -12.99
CA MET A 56 -2.68 -4.71 -14.19
C MET A 56 -3.27 -3.35 -14.54
N PRO A 57 -3.64 -3.09 -15.79
CA PRO A 57 -4.13 -1.76 -16.16
C PRO A 57 -5.25 -1.21 -15.29
N THR A 58 -6.13 -2.08 -14.77
CA THR A 58 -7.32 -1.67 -14.01
C THR A 58 -7.25 -2.00 -12.53
N HIS A 59 -6.23 -2.72 -12.08
CA HIS A 59 -6.15 -3.14 -10.68
C HIS A 59 -4.73 -3.56 -10.33
N TYR A 60 -4.47 -3.69 -9.02
CA TYR A 60 -3.19 -4.19 -8.54
C TYR A 60 -3.39 -5.13 -7.35
N HIS A 61 -2.39 -6.00 -7.16
CA HIS A 61 -2.26 -6.89 -6.02
C HIS A 61 -0.85 -6.76 -5.48
N ILE A 62 -0.70 -6.57 -4.19
CA ILE A 62 0.61 -6.52 -3.53
C ILE A 62 0.55 -7.35 -2.26
N LEU A 63 1.42 -8.37 -2.17
CA LEU A 63 1.54 -9.17 -0.96
C LEU A 63 2.72 -8.64 -0.15
N VAL A 64 2.46 -8.29 1.10
CA VAL A 64 3.46 -7.69 1.98
C VAL A 64 3.50 -8.45 3.30
N ARG A 65 4.63 -8.33 3.98
CA ARG A 65 4.76 -8.71 5.38
C ARG A 65 5.07 -7.46 6.19
N VAL A 66 4.37 -7.26 7.29
CA VAL A 66 4.63 -6.13 8.17
C VAL A 66 5.93 -6.37 8.92
N LYS A 67 6.84 -5.38 8.87
CA LYS A 67 8.14 -5.49 9.53
C LYS A 67 8.01 -5.44 11.03
N GLN A 68 8.90 -6.15 11.72
CA GLN A 68 9.11 -5.94 13.13
C GLN A 68 9.68 -4.54 13.32
N GLN A 69 9.11 -3.80 14.27
CA GLN A 69 9.68 -2.50 14.64
C GLN A 69 10.73 -2.72 15.71
N THR A 70 11.92 -2.20 15.45
CA THR A 70 13.04 -2.31 16.40
C THR A 70 12.99 -1.25 17.48
N SER A 71 12.13 -0.26 17.35
CA SER A 71 11.98 0.78 18.35
C SER A 71 11.19 0.25 19.54
N GLU A 72 11.76 0.38 20.73
CA GLU A 72 11.10 -0.03 21.97
C GLU A 72 9.84 0.79 22.27
N VAL A 73 9.69 1.93 21.63
CA VAL A 73 8.59 2.86 21.85
C VAL A 73 7.35 2.46 21.08
N LEU A 74 7.48 1.71 19.97
CA LEU A 74 6.36 1.39 19.10
C LEU A 74 5.65 0.12 19.55
N LYS A 75 4.39 0.28 19.93
CA LYS A 75 3.49 -0.83 20.23
C LYS A 75 2.84 -1.33 18.94
N THR A 76 2.28 -2.53 18.96
CA THR A 76 1.59 -3.13 17.82
C THR A 76 0.49 -2.20 17.28
N SER A 77 -0.25 -1.53 18.16
CA SER A 77 -1.29 -0.59 17.75
C SER A 77 -0.71 0.59 16.98
N ASP A 78 0.48 1.07 17.37
CA ASP A 78 1.14 2.18 16.69
C ASP A 78 1.63 1.76 15.30
N VAL A 79 2.16 0.54 15.19
CA VAL A 79 2.56 -0.02 13.89
C VAL A 79 1.36 -0.10 12.96
N SER A 80 0.22 -0.60 13.46
CA SER A 80 -1.01 -0.69 12.67
C SER A 80 -1.46 0.68 12.18
N LYS A 81 -1.46 1.68 13.05
CA LYS A 81 -1.81 3.05 12.68
C LYS A 81 -0.86 3.61 11.62
N GLN A 82 0.42 3.35 11.76
CA GLN A 82 1.42 3.85 10.81
C GLN A 82 1.27 3.20 9.44
N VAL A 83 1.02 1.89 9.38
CA VAL A 83 0.79 1.21 8.11
C VAL A 83 -0.48 1.72 7.45
N SER A 84 -1.57 1.87 8.22
CA SER A 84 -2.83 2.39 7.70
C SER A 84 -2.68 3.81 7.16
N LEU A 85 -1.98 4.67 7.89
CA LEU A 85 -1.73 6.03 7.47
C LEU A 85 -0.84 6.08 6.22
N ALA A 86 0.19 5.24 6.17
CA ALA A 86 1.08 5.15 5.02
C ALA A 86 0.31 4.72 3.77
N MET A 87 -0.57 3.71 3.87
CA MET A 87 -1.43 3.30 2.77
C MET A 87 -2.35 4.43 2.30
N GLN A 88 -2.94 5.14 3.24
CA GLN A 88 -3.81 6.27 2.92
C GLN A 88 -3.04 7.35 2.16
N LYS A 89 -1.86 7.72 2.64
CA LYS A 89 -1.02 8.72 1.99
C LYS A 89 -0.58 8.27 0.60
N PHE A 90 -0.23 7.00 0.46
CA PHE A 90 0.16 6.44 -0.83
C PHE A 90 -0.99 6.51 -1.83
N ILE A 91 -2.18 6.06 -1.43
CA ILE A 91 -3.35 6.07 -2.32
C ILE A 91 -3.69 7.49 -2.74
N ILE A 92 -3.71 8.43 -1.81
CA ILE A 92 -3.99 9.83 -2.12
C ILE A 92 -2.95 10.40 -3.07
N SER A 93 -1.66 10.14 -2.82
CA SER A 93 -0.58 10.61 -3.65
C SER A 93 -0.70 10.09 -5.09
N TYR A 94 -0.98 8.79 -5.25
CA TYR A 94 -1.10 8.19 -6.57
C TYR A 94 -2.33 8.70 -7.31
N THR A 95 -3.49 8.69 -6.65
CA THR A 95 -4.74 9.11 -7.29
C THR A 95 -4.72 10.57 -7.70
N LYS A 96 -4.13 11.44 -6.89
CA LYS A 96 -3.96 12.85 -7.25
C LYS A 96 -3.06 13.03 -8.46
N ALA A 97 -1.91 12.36 -8.46
CA ALA A 97 -0.95 12.49 -9.56
C ALA A 97 -1.53 11.98 -10.88
N MET A 98 -2.34 10.93 -10.82
CA MET A 98 -2.95 10.33 -12.00
C MET A 98 -4.32 10.93 -12.36
N ASN A 99 -4.80 11.85 -11.54
CA ASN A 99 -6.11 12.50 -11.75
C ASN A 99 -7.26 11.49 -11.78
N LEU A 100 -7.22 10.59 -10.84
CA LEU A 100 -8.26 9.55 -10.71
C LEU A 100 -9.40 9.97 -9.81
#